data_e0a9c1657d10e81a79d8174ee87d564d
#
_entry.id   e0a9c1657d10e81a79d8174ee87d564d
#
_cell.length_a   1.000
_cell.length_b   1.000
_cell.length_c   1.000
_cell.angle_alpha   90.00
_cell.angle_beta   90.00
_cell.angle_gamma   90.00
#
_symmetry.space_group_name_H-M   'P 1'
#
loop_
_entity.id
_entity.type
_entity.pdbx_description
1 polymer ?
#
loop_
_entity_poly.entity_id
_entity_poly.type
_entity_poly.pdbx_seq_one_letter_code
_entity_poly.pdbx_strand_id
1 'polypeptide(L)'
;IGGAVRMNAGAYGKEMKDIVETVKCMDYDGNIYEKSNKDLEFEYRKSMFAKNKFIILEAKLKLQKGNAQYIKDKMLEFEQSRKQKQPLEFPSAGSTFKRGTDFITAKLIDDAGLKGYRVGGAMVSTKHAGFVVNENNATAQDVLNLVKHIKQEVYKKFNKKIELEIQVIGEES
;
A
#
# COMPACT_ATOMS: atom_id res chain seq x y z
N ILE A 1 -3.24 -1.98 -13.18
CA ILE A 1 -4.64 -2.16 -12.70
C ILE A 1 -4.75 -3.46 -11.88
N GLY A 2 -4.20 -4.60 -12.32
CA GLY A 2 -4.34 -5.88 -11.63
C GLY A 2 -3.95 -5.86 -10.16
N GLY A 3 -2.79 -5.28 -9.80
CA GLY A 3 -2.37 -5.11 -8.41
C GLY A 3 -3.31 -4.22 -7.60
N ALA A 4 -3.86 -3.16 -8.22
CA ALA A 4 -4.82 -2.28 -7.56
C ALA A 4 -6.14 -3.02 -7.24
N VAL A 5 -6.64 -3.84 -8.16
CA VAL A 5 -7.82 -4.71 -7.93
C VAL A 5 -7.52 -5.74 -6.85
N ARG A 6 -6.36 -6.42 -6.93
CA ARG A 6 -5.96 -7.47 -5.98
C ARG A 6 -5.99 -6.97 -4.53
N MET A 7 -5.51 -5.77 -4.29
CA MET A 7 -5.44 -5.21 -2.93
C MET A 7 -6.53 -4.18 -2.64
N ASN A 8 -7.56 -4.07 -3.46
CA ASN A 8 -8.60 -3.04 -3.30
C ASN A 8 -7.97 -1.65 -3.03
N ALA A 9 -7.06 -1.23 -3.92
CA ALA A 9 -6.31 0.00 -3.71
C ALA A 9 -7.25 1.17 -3.48
N GLY A 10 -6.96 1.96 -2.45
CA GLY A 10 -7.76 3.12 -2.07
C GLY A 10 -6.91 4.35 -1.77
N ALA A 11 -7.42 5.50 -2.16
CA ALA A 11 -6.84 6.81 -1.86
C ALA A 11 -7.93 7.88 -1.87
N TYR A 12 -7.77 8.92 -1.06
CA TYR A 12 -8.67 10.08 -1.03
C TYR A 12 -10.15 9.71 -0.82
N GLY A 13 -10.42 8.70 0.03
CA GLY A 13 -11.77 8.27 0.38
C GLY A 13 -12.48 7.40 -0.66
N LYS A 14 -11.78 6.94 -1.70
CA LYS A 14 -12.27 6.03 -2.72
C LYS A 14 -11.40 4.78 -2.81
N GLU A 15 -12.00 3.66 -3.22
CA GLU A 15 -11.33 2.37 -3.40
C GLU A 15 -11.71 1.74 -4.74
N MET A 16 -10.96 0.71 -5.15
CA MET A 16 -11.28 -0.03 -6.40
C MET A 16 -12.67 -0.63 -6.36
N LYS A 17 -13.16 -1.09 -5.20
CA LYS A 17 -14.52 -1.61 -5.04
C LYS A 17 -15.62 -0.65 -5.48
N ASP A 18 -15.35 0.67 -5.41
CA ASP A 18 -16.36 1.69 -5.74
C ASP A 18 -16.58 1.83 -7.25
N ILE A 19 -15.64 1.35 -8.06
CA ILE A 19 -15.65 1.55 -9.51
C ILE A 19 -15.52 0.27 -10.33
N VAL A 20 -15.05 -0.84 -9.77
CA VAL A 20 -14.96 -2.13 -10.47
C VAL A 20 -16.37 -2.70 -10.65
N GLU A 21 -16.73 -3.05 -11.89
CA GLU A 21 -18.00 -3.73 -12.22
C GLU A 21 -17.79 -5.24 -12.28
N THR A 22 -16.85 -5.70 -13.11
CA THR A 22 -16.45 -7.11 -13.23
C THR A 22 -14.95 -7.24 -13.38
N VAL A 23 -14.43 -8.44 -13.09
CA VAL A 23 -13.03 -8.81 -13.33
C VAL A 23 -12.98 -10.13 -14.05
N LYS A 24 -12.27 -10.16 -15.19
CA LYS A 24 -11.92 -11.38 -15.88
C LYS A 24 -10.62 -11.91 -15.31
N CYS A 25 -10.62 -13.15 -14.87
CA CYS A 25 -9.46 -13.79 -14.25
C CYS A 25 -9.29 -15.22 -14.75
N MET A 26 -8.08 -15.75 -14.58
CA MET A 26 -7.70 -17.10 -14.99
C MET A 26 -7.12 -17.85 -13.79
N ASP A 27 -7.51 -19.10 -13.57
CA ASP A 27 -6.84 -19.97 -12.61
C ASP A 27 -5.51 -20.52 -13.20
N TYR A 28 -4.76 -21.29 -12.41
CA TYR A 28 -3.49 -21.85 -12.86
C TYR A 28 -3.64 -23.07 -13.79
N ASP A 29 -4.86 -23.59 -13.95
CA ASP A 29 -5.20 -24.64 -14.91
C ASP A 29 -5.61 -24.06 -16.28
N GLY A 30 -5.65 -22.73 -16.41
CA GLY A 30 -5.98 -22.00 -17.63
C GLY A 30 -7.46 -21.72 -17.85
N ASN A 31 -8.33 -22.05 -16.89
CA ASN A 31 -9.76 -21.75 -16.99
C ASN A 31 -10.02 -20.27 -16.73
N ILE A 32 -10.88 -19.68 -17.56
CA ILE A 32 -11.20 -18.25 -17.50
C ILE A 32 -12.56 -18.06 -16.84
N TYR A 33 -12.63 -17.11 -15.93
CA TYR A 33 -13.84 -16.74 -15.19
C TYR A 33 -14.08 -15.24 -15.27
N GLU A 34 -15.35 -14.84 -15.25
CA GLU A 34 -15.76 -13.47 -15.00
C GLU A 34 -16.41 -13.40 -13.62
N LYS A 35 -15.91 -12.52 -12.77
CA LYS A 35 -16.38 -12.30 -11.39
C LYS A 35 -17.00 -10.92 -11.28
N SER A 36 -18.20 -10.85 -10.71
CA SER A 36 -18.86 -9.58 -10.41
C SER A 36 -18.23 -8.90 -9.20
N ASN A 37 -18.45 -7.61 -9.02
CA ASN A 37 -17.96 -6.86 -7.86
C ASN A 37 -18.28 -7.55 -6.52
N LYS A 38 -19.47 -8.13 -6.38
CA LYS A 38 -19.91 -8.83 -5.16
C LYS A 38 -19.08 -10.07 -4.86
N ASP A 39 -18.62 -10.77 -5.91
CA ASP A 39 -17.82 -11.99 -5.79
C ASP A 39 -16.35 -11.70 -5.46
N LEU A 40 -15.92 -10.43 -5.57
CA LEU A 40 -14.54 -10.04 -5.36
C LEU A 40 -14.14 -9.90 -3.89
N GLU A 41 -15.09 -9.98 -2.96
CA GLU A 41 -14.87 -9.94 -1.50
C GLU A 41 -13.94 -8.78 -1.08
N PHE A 42 -14.18 -7.59 -1.60
CA PHE A 42 -13.34 -6.43 -1.31
C PHE A 42 -13.42 -6.01 0.15
N GLU A 43 -12.27 -6.02 0.80
CA GLU A 43 -12.04 -5.52 2.16
C GLU A 43 -10.88 -4.49 2.16
N TYR A 44 -10.52 -3.94 3.31
CA TYR A 44 -9.36 -3.06 3.44
C TYR A 44 -8.07 -3.79 3.02
N ARG A 45 -7.43 -3.31 1.97
CA ARG A 45 -6.19 -3.89 1.39
C ARG A 45 -6.30 -5.36 1.01
N LYS A 46 -7.50 -5.80 0.60
CA LYS A 46 -7.76 -7.20 0.30
C LYS A 46 -8.88 -7.38 -0.71
N SER A 47 -8.79 -8.47 -1.48
CA SER A 47 -9.85 -9.02 -2.31
C SER A 47 -9.72 -10.55 -2.34
N MET A 48 -10.66 -11.25 -3.00
CA MET A 48 -10.58 -12.70 -3.20
C MET A 48 -9.23 -13.13 -3.83
N PHE A 49 -8.63 -12.27 -4.66
CA PHE A 49 -7.34 -12.55 -5.32
C PHE A 49 -6.13 -12.57 -4.37
N ALA A 50 -6.28 -12.12 -3.13
CA ALA A 50 -5.22 -12.22 -2.12
C ALA A 50 -5.08 -13.64 -1.56
N LYS A 51 -6.19 -14.41 -1.54
CA LYS A 51 -6.26 -15.77 -1.00
C LYS A 51 -6.21 -16.84 -2.07
N ASN A 52 -6.76 -16.56 -3.24
CA ASN A 52 -6.98 -17.53 -4.30
C ASN A 52 -5.93 -17.38 -5.40
N LYS A 53 -5.55 -18.51 -6.00
CA LYS A 53 -4.56 -18.59 -7.08
C LYS A 53 -5.18 -18.22 -8.43
N PHE A 54 -5.43 -16.92 -8.63
CA PHE A 54 -5.93 -16.37 -9.89
C PHE A 54 -5.01 -15.29 -10.44
N ILE A 55 -4.94 -15.21 -11.76
CA ILE A 55 -4.31 -14.14 -12.52
C ILE A 55 -5.41 -13.21 -13.02
N ILE A 56 -5.33 -11.93 -12.68
CA ILE A 56 -6.26 -10.91 -13.18
C ILE A 56 -5.86 -10.58 -14.61
N LEU A 57 -6.78 -10.79 -15.56
CA LEU A 57 -6.58 -10.51 -16.98
C LEU A 57 -7.12 -9.14 -17.37
N GLU A 58 -8.33 -8.81 -16.90
CA GLU A 58 -9.06 -7.60 -17.28
C GLU A 58 -9.92 -7.12 -16.11
N ALA A 59 -10.12 -5.82 -16.00
CA ALA A 59 -11.07 -5.22 -15.06
C ALA A 59 -11.96 -4.23 -15.81
N LYS A 60 -13.28 -4.42 -15.73
CA LYS A 60 -14.29 -3.50 -16.24
C LYS A 60 -14.64 -2.49 -15.16
N LEU A 61 -14.47 -1.21 -15.49
CA LEU A 61 -14.73 -0.11 -14.56
C LEU A 61 -15.99 0.63 -14.97
N LYS A 62 -16.84 0.92 -13.99
CA LYS A 62 -18.03 1.75 -14.16
C LYS A 62 -17.76 3.13 -13.57
N LEU A 63 -17.61 4.10 -14.46
CA LEU A 63 -17.30 5.48 -14.09
C LEU A 63 -18.52 6.38 -14.37
N GLN A 64 -18.59 7.49 -13.65
CA GLN A 64 -19.58 8.54 -13.89
C GLN A 64 -18.97 9.67 -14.72
N LYS A 65 -19.73 10.20 -15.67
CA LYS A 65 -19.32 11.41 -16.39
C LYS A 65 -19.27 12.60 -15.43
N GLY A 66 -18.25 13.43 -15.59
CA GLY A 66 -18.05 14.62 -14.77
C GLY A 66 -17.55 15.80 -15.61
N ASN A 67 -17.43 16.96 -14.99
CA ASN A 67 -16.84 18.13 -15.62
C ASN A 67 -15.34 17.93 -15.80
N ALA A 68 -14.86 18.01 -17.04
CA ALA A 68 -13.45 17.71 -17.38
C ALA A 68 -12.46 18.65 -16.68
N GLN A 69 -12.79 19.96 -16.57
CA GLN A 69 -11.91 20.91 -15.90
C GLN A 69 -11.82 20.62 -14.40
N TYR A 70 -12.93 20.37 -13.73
CA TYR A 70 -12.97 19.99 -12.33
C TYR A 70 -12.16 18.71 -12.05
N ILE A 71 -12.28 17.68 -12.92
CA ILE A 71 -11.51 16.43 -12.80
C ILE A 71 -10.02 16.72 -12.92
N LYS A 72 -9.60 17.52 -13.90
CA LYS A 72 -8.20 17.92 -14.10
C LYS A 72 -7.65 18.66 -12.90
N ASP A 73 -8.40 19.61 -12.35
CA ASP A 73 -7.98 20.37 -11.17
C ASP A 73 -7.82 19.46 -9.94
N LYS A 74 -8.73 18.50 -9.75
CA LYS A 74 -8.61 17.50 -8.67
C LYS A 74 -7.42 16.55 -8.86
N MET A 75 -7.11 16.14 -10.07
CA MET A 75 -5.91 15.34 -10.35
C MET A 75 -4.64 16.11 -9.99
N LEU A 76 -4.55 17.37 -10.36
CA LEU A 76 -3.42 18.24 -10.02
C LEU A 76 -3.29 18.46 -8.51
N GLU A 77 -4.41 18.71 -7.81
CA GLU A 77 -4.44 18.84 -6.35
C GLU A 77 -3.89 17.56 -5.66
N PHE A 78 -4.34 16.39 -6.09
CA PHE A 78 -3.87 15.12 -5.53
C PHE A 78 -2.41 14.83 -5.86
N GLU A 79 -1.96 15.16 -7.05
CA GLU A 79 -0.55 15.04 -7.44
C GLU A 79 0.34 15.94 -6.57
N GLN A 80 -0.04 17.20 -6.40
CA GLN A 80 0.70 18.14 -5.55
C GLN A 80 0.71 17.67 -4.09
N SER A 81 -0.43 17.22 -3.56
CA SER A 81 -0.52 16.67 -2.21
C SER A 81 0.42 15.47 -2.00
N ARG A 82 0.52 14.57 -3.00
CA ARG A 82 1.46 13.44 -2.95
C ARG A 82 2.91 13.90 -2.96
N LYS A 83 3.28 14.81 -3.86
CA LYS A 83 4.63 15.37 -3.94
C LYS A 83 5.05 16.03 -2.62
N GLN A 84 4.13 16.71 -1.96
CA GLN A 84 4.40 17.36 -0.68
C GLN A 84 4.52 16.38 0.49
N LYS A 85 3.70 15.32 0.52
CA LYS A 85 3.54 14.43 1.69
C LYS A 85 4.29 13.12 1.61
N GLN A 86 4.68 12.67 0.42
CA GLN A 86 5.36 11.39 0.22
C GLN A 86 6.81 11.58 -0.25
N PRO A 87 7.73 10.70 0.17
CA PRO A 87 9.15 10.78 -0.19
C PRO A 87 9.40 10.24 -1.61
N LEU A 88 8.82 10.89 -2.64
CA LEU A 88 8.89 10.43 -4.03
C LEU A 88 10.29 10.56 -4.62
N GLU A 89 11.18 11.28 -3.97
CA GLU A 89 12.59 11.46 -4.31
C GLU A 89 13.46 10.22 -4.05
N PHE A 90 12.98 9.28 -3.23
CA PHE A 90 13.70 8.05 -2.90
C PHE A 90 12.95 6.81 -3.35
N PRO A 91 13.65 5.74 -3.78
CA PRO A 91 13.03 4.45 -4.03
C PRO A 91 12.39 3.89 -2.74
N SER A 92 11.17 3.39 -2.86
CA SER A 92 10.44 2.77 -1.75
C SER A 92 9.37 1.81 -2.26
N ALA A 93 8.88 0.93 -1.42
CA ALA A 93 7.73 0.07 -1.71
C ALA A 93 6.38 0.72 -1.32
N GLY A 94 6.34 2.05 -1.15
CA GLY A 94 5.18 2.79 -0.67
C GLY A 94 5.07 2.77 0.85
N SER A 95 3.84 2.84 1.38
CA SER A 95 3.60 2.70 2.81
C SER A 95 4.06 1.33 3.29
N THR A 96 4.98 1.31 4.25
CA THR A 96 5.58 0.06 4.77
C THR A 96 4.64 -0.68 5.70
N PHE A 97 3.78 0.06 6.42
CA PHE A 97 2.89 -0.50 7.42
C PHE A 97 1.43 -0.18 7.13
N LYS A 98 0.54 -1.11 7.48
CA LYS A 98 -0.90 -0.91 7.47
C LYS A 98 -1.30 0.16 8.48
N ARG A 99 -2.40 0.84 8.20
CA ARG A 99 -3.08 1.66 9.21
C ARG A 99 -3.70 0.73 10.27
N GLY A 100 -3.57 1.08 11.53
CA GLY A 100 -4.25 0.37 12.61
C GLY A 100 -5.77 0.64 12.60
N THR A 101 -6.52 -0.14 13.36
CA THR A 101 -7.98 0.00 13.49
C THR A 101 -8.34 1.25 14.30
N ASP A 102 -7.58 1.54 15.35
CA ASP A 102 -7.81 2.62 16.32
C ASP A 102 -6.67 3.65 16.38
N PHE A 103 -5.67 3.51 15.49
CA PHE A 103 -4.51 4.41 15.45
C PHE A 103 -3.97 4.59 14.02
N ILE A 104 -3.21 5.65 13.83
CA ILE A 104 -2.47 5.91 12.59
C ILE A 104 -1.02 5.47 12.78
N THR A 105 -0.62 4.37 12.16
CA THR A 105 0.71 3.77 12.32
C THR A 105 1.84 4.77 12.05
N ALA A 106 1.76 5.55 10.98
CA ALA A 106 2.75 6.57 10.66
C ALA A 106 2.91 7.62 11.79
N LYS A 107 1.80 7.98 12.47
CA LYS A 107 1.87 8.89 13.61
C LYS A 107 2.59 8.27 14.79
N LEU A 108 2.34 7.00 15.12
CA LEU A 108 3.06 6.32 16.20
C LEU A 108 4.57 6.23 15.92
N ILE A 109 4.97 5.99 14.67
CA ILE A 109 6.37 5.95 14.27
C ILE A 109 7.02 7.34 14.42
N ASP A 110 6.30 8.40 14.05
CA ASP A 110 6.72 9.79 14.23
C ASP A 110 6.85 10.16 15.72
N ASP A 111 5.82 9.88 16.51
CA ASP A 111 5.79 10.11 17.96
C ASP A 111 6.83 9.27 18.72
N ALA A 112 7.26 8.14 18.13
CA ALA A 112 8.40 7.36 18.63
C ALA A 112 9.76 8.05 18.40
N GLY A 113 9.81 9.07 17.54
CA GLY A 113 11.04 9.79 17.19
C GLY A 113 11.90 9.04 16.15
N LEU A 114 11.27 8.19 15.33
CA LEU A 114 12.00 7.31 14.39
C LEU A 114 12.22 7.90 13.00
N LYS A 115 11.69 9.08 12.68
CA LYS A 115 12.02 9.76 11.41
C LYS A 115 13.53 9.94 11.26
N GLY A 116 14.06 9.59 10.10
CA GLY A 116 15.49 9.65 9.79
C GLY A 116 16.35 8.53 10.41
N TYR A 117 15.75 7.61 11.18
CA TYR A 117 16.47 6.45 11.71
C TYR A 117 16.89 5.52 10.58
N ARG A 118 18.13 5.01 10.64
CA ARG A 118 18.78 4.23 9.58
C ARG A 118 19.23 2.86 10.05
N VAL A 119 19.16 1.90 9.14
CA VAL A 119 19.84 0.59 9.25
C VAL A 119 20.43 0.29 7.88
N GLY A 120 21.76 0.21 7.79
CA GLY A 120 22.44 0.12 6.50
C GLY A 120 22.03 1.25 5.57
N GLY A 121 21.60 0.91 4.36
CA GLY A 121 21.11 1.87 3.38
C GLY A 121 19.63 2.24 3.50
N ALA A 122 18.87 1.60 4.40
CA ALA A 122 17.44 1.87 4.60
C ALA A 122 17.21 2.96 5.65
N MET A 123 16.23 3.83 5.43
CA MET A 123 15.89 4.92 6.35
C MET A 123 14.37 5.07 6.51
N VAL A 124 13.92 5.40 7.73
CA VAL A 124 12.57 5.93 7.93
C VAL A 124 12.51 7.33 7.33
N SER A 125 11.63 7.55 6.37
CA SER A 125 11.52 8.84 5.70
C SER A 125 11.28 9.98 6.69
N THR A 126 12.06 11.05 6.54
CA THR A 126 11.87 12.29 7.30
C THR A 126 10.59 13.03 6.92
N LYS A 127 10.12 12.81 5.68
CA LYS A 127 8.90 13.44 5.14
C LYS A 127 7.63 12.72 5.61
N HIS A 128 7.65 11.37 5.64
CA HIS A 128 6.49 10.56 6.03
C HIS A 128 6.93 9.29 6.77
N ALA A 129 6.72 9.24 8.07
CA ALA A 129 7.21 8.17 8.93
C ALA A 129 6.65 6.76 8.60
N GLY A 130 5.58 6.65 7.84
CA GLY A 130 5.04 5.36 7.36
C GLY A 130 5.82 4.77 6.18
N PHE A 131 6.83 5.46 5.65
CA PHE A 131 7.66 5.01 4.53
C PHE A 131 9.06 4.65 5.00
N VAL A 132 9.51 3.46 4.65
CA VAL A 132 10.93 3.10 4.64
C VAL A 132 11.43 3.31 3.23
N VAL A 133 12.49 4.09 3.09
CA VAL A 133 13.10 4.46 1.79
C VAL A 133 14.49 3.83 1.66
N ASN A 134 14.88 3.55 0.42
CA ASN A 134 16.24 3.18 0.08
C ASN A 134 17.02 4.49 -0.19
N GLU A 135 17.78 4.95 0.81
CA GLU A 135 18.56 6.18 0.71
C GLU A 135 19.95 5.90 0.13
N ASN A 136 20.55 4.75 0.45
CA ASN A 136 21.91 4.45 0.06
C ASN A 136 22.12 2.92 -0.16
N ASN A 137 21.68 2.42 -1.32
CA ASN A 137 21.87 1.02 -1.74
C ASN A 137 21.45 0.00 -0.65
N ALA A 138 20.30 0.21 -0.02
CA ALA A 138 19.78 -0.69 0.99
C ALA A 138 19.60 -2.11 0.46
N THR A 139 20.02 -3.09 1.24
CA THR A 139 19.67 -4.48 1.02
C THR A 139 18.26 -4.78 1.55
N ALA A 140 17.66 -5.90 1.11
CA ALA A 140 16.40 -6.37 1.69
C ALA A 140 16.53 -6.59 3.22
N GLN A 141 17.69 -7.10 3.65
CA GLN A 141 17.97 -7.32 5.08
C GLN A 141 18.03 -6.02 5.88
N ASP A 142 18.54 -4.92 5.31
CA ASP A 142 18.53 -3.61 5.97
C ASP A 142 17.09 -3.15 6.22
N VAL A 143 16.23 -3.29 5.20
CA VAL A 143 14.80 -2.95 5.31
C VAL A 143 14.13 -3.81 6.38
N LEU A 144 14.36 -5.12 6.40
CA LEU A 144 13.77 -6.04 7.38
C LEU A 144 14.24 -5.74 8.80
N ASN A 145 15.53 -5.46 8.98
CA ASN A 145 16.10 -5.08 10.28
C ASN A 145 15.52 -3.75 10.78
N LEU A 146 15.38 -2.75 9.88
CA LEU A 146 14.76 -1.49 10.21
C LEU A 146 13.27 -1.66 10.59
N VAL A 147 12.53 -2.47 9.84
CA VAL A 147 11.13 -2.82 10.14
C VAL A 147 11.00 -3.48 11.51
N LYS A 148 11.89 -4.42 11.83
CA LYS A 148 11.92 -5.10 13.14
C LYS A 148 12.14 -4.09 14.27
N HIS A 149 13.10 -3.19 14.11
CA HIS A 149 13.39 -2.13 15.09
C HIS A 149 12.16 -1.21 15.27
N ILE A 150 11.55 -0.73 14.18
CA ILE A 150 10.36 0.11 14.26
C ILE A 150 9.22 -0.58 15.04
N LYS A 151 8.96 -1.87 14.76
CA LYS A 151 7.93 -2.64 15.47
C LYS A 151 8.21 -2.74 16.96
N GLN A 152 9.48 -2.97 17.34
CA GLN A 152 9.90 -3.07 18.74
C GLN A 152 9.72 -1.75 19.48
N GLU A 153 10.19 -0.63 18.91
CA GLU A 153 10.11 0.69 19.55
C GLU A 153 8.66 1.20 19.67
N VAL A 154 7.83 0.99 18.63
CA VAL A 154 6.40 1.33 18.71
C VAL A 154 5.70 0.47 19.76
N TYR A 155 5.98 -0.82 19.83
CA TYR A 155 5.40 -1.69 20.86
C TYR A 155 5.83 -1.29 22.27
N LYS A 156 7.13 -1.04 22.47
CA LYS A 156 7.71 -0.62 23.75
C LYS A 156 7.10 0.69 24.26
N LYS A 157 6.90 1.67 23.35
CA LYS A 157 6.45 3.02 23.73
C LYS A 157 4.94 3.15 23.88
N PHE A 158 4.17 2.43 23.03
CA PHE A 158 2.72 2.60 22.92
C PHE A 158 1.91 1.33 23.20
N ASN A 159 2.55 0.19 23.42
CA ASN A 159 1.91 -1.12 23.55
C ASN A 159 0.98 -1.45 22.35
N LYS A 160 1.35 -1.00 21.14
CA LYS A 160 0.60 -1.24 19.89
C LYS A 160 1.42 -2.14 18.96
N LYS A 161 0.78 -3.21 18.47
CA LYS A 161 1.35 -4.06 17.41
C LYS A 161 1.00 -3.46 16.06
N ILE A 162 2.01 -3.23 15.21
CA ILE A 162 1.85 -2.72 13.86
C ILE A 162 2.18 -3.81 12.83
N GLU A 163 1.39 -3.84 11.75
CA GLU A 163 1.49 -4.84 10.68
C GLU A 163 2.10 -4.26 9.40
N LEU A 164 2.83 -5.09 8.66
CA LEU A 164 3.35 -4.73 7.35
C LEU A 164 2.24 -4.66 6.31
N GLU A 165 2.30 -3.64 5.45
CA GLU A 165 1.56 -3.58 4.18
C GLU A 165 2.38 -4.16 3.03
N ILE A 166 3.70 -3.99 3.06
CA ILE A 166 4.61 -4.61 2.10
C ILE A 166 4.64 -6.13 2.27
N GLN A 167 4.85 -6.84 1.16
CA GLN A 167 5.02 -8.30 1.15
C GLN A 167 6.48 -8.63 0.88
N VAL A 168 7.04 -9.50 1.71
CA VAL A 168 8.38 -10.05 1.49
C VAL A 168 8.24 -11.26 0.56
N ILE A 169 8.98 -11.27 -0.53
CA ILE A 169 8.98 -12.34 -1.52
C ILE A 169 10.43 -12.85 -1.64
N GLY A 170 10.59 -14.15 -1.68
CA GLY A 170 11.89 -14.82 -1.76
C GLY A 170 12.03 -15.90 -0.69
N GLU A 171 13.23 -16.47 -0.57
CA GLU A 171 13.58 -17.44 0.46
C GLU A 171 13.81 -16.72 1.79
N GLU A 172 13.29 -17.29 2.87
CA GLU A 172 13.69 -16.89 4.21
C GLU A 172 15.12 -17.41 4.45
N SER A 173 16.05 -16.50 4.68
CA SER A 173 17.43 -16.82 5.04
C SER A 173 17.56 -17.20 6.52
#